data_e0f2d624c8cf51a1547c757b58832771
#
_entry.id   e0f2d624c8cf51a1547c757b58832771
#
_cell.length_a   1.000
_cell.length_b   1.000
_cell.length_c   1.000
_cell.angle_alpha   90.00
_cell.angle_beta   90.00
_cell.angle_gamma   90.00
#
_symmetry.space_group_name_H-M   'P 1'
#
loop_
_entity.id
_entity.type
_entity.pdbx_description
1 polymer ?
#
loop_
_entity_poly.entity_id
_entity_poly.type
_entity_poly.pdbx_seq_one_letter_code
_entity_poly.pdbx_strand_id
1 'polypeptide(L)'
;HFTSTCRSCESGDLMRFPVKRGMTESGRSMVEMLGVLAIIGVLSVGGIAGYSKAMTKFKINKSMDQISMLVANIRTLFSGQRNYSGLNNTNAIAFGIIPGEMDGGGSVITNAFSGNVTISTATVNSNADAAFTIKYEGLGQEACVTMATSDWGSGSSSGLVSMSVSNTAADGTTYSGSDLPITLINAASKCSCSTAVCSLKWTYL
;
A
#
# COMPACT_ATOMS: atom_id res chain seq x y z
N HIS A 1 44.82 -36.45 -48.86
CA HIS A 1 45.99 -35.86 -49.58
C HIS A 1 46.18 -34.46 -49.01
N PHE A 2 47.07 -34.24 -48.21
CA PHE A 2 48.30 -33.49 -48.24
C PHE A 2 48.92 -33.47 -46.86
N THR A 3 49.85 -34.32 -46.70
CA THR A 3 50.94 -34.29 -45.73
C THR A 3 51.74 -33.03 -45.95
N SER A 4 52.09 -32.31 -44.94
CA SER A 4 53.29 -31.48 -44.91
C SER A 4 53.83 -31.42 -43.51
N THR A 5 54.84 -32.18 -43.36
CA THR A 5 55.82 -32.28 -42.31
C THR A 5 56.65 -30.98 -42.28
N CYS A 6 56.78 -30.34 -41.15
CA CYS A 6 57.87 -29.45 -40.92
C CYS A 6 58.58 -29.81 -39.62
N ARG A 7 59.73 -30.27 -39.80
CA ARG A 7 60.74 -30.73 -38.86
C ARG A 7 61.55 -29.53 -38.39
N SER A 8 61.96 -29.53 -37.18
CA SER A 8 63.08 -28.80 -36.60
C SER A 8 62.91 -27.31 -36.36
N CYS A 9 62.87 -26.92 -35.15
CA CYS A 9 63.80 -25.98 -34.61
C CYS A 9 63.96 -26.21 -33.11
N GLU A 10 65.05 -26.76 -32.83
CA GLU A 10 65.74 -26.91 -31.56
C GLU A 10 66.24 -25.54 -31.11
N SER A 11 66.33 -25.41 -29.82
CA SER A 11 67.10 -24.43 -29.06
C SER A 11 66.29 -23.47 -28.23
N GLY A 12 66.10 -23.81 -27.03
CA GLY A 12 66.48 -23.28 -25.76
C GLY A 12 66.52 -21.76 -25.65
N ASP A 13 65.45 -21.21 -25.10
CA ASP A 13 65.62 -20.06 -24.24
C ASP A 13 64.51 -20.07 -23.20
N LEU A 14 64.90 -20.49 -22.04
CA LEU A 14 64.12 -20.35 -20.82
C LEU A 14 63.96 -18.88 -20.46
N MET A 15 63.01 -18.20 -21.09
CA MET A 15 62.59 -16.92 -20.56
C MET A 15 61.93 -17.15 -19.23
N ARG A 16 62.72 -17.09 -18.20
CA ARG A 16 62.34 -16.91 -16.83
C ARG A 16 61.56 -15.59 -16.73
N PHE A 17 60.25 -15.66 -16.85
CA PHE A 17 59.43 -14.57 -16.42
C PHE A 17 59.66 -14.38 -14.93
N PRO A 18 60.08 -13.19 -14.47
CA PRO A 18 60.14 -12.93 -13.06
C PRO A 18 58.70 -12.92 -12.57
N VAL A 19 58.32 -13.94 -11.83
CA VAL A 19 57.15 -13.90 -10.99
C VAL A 19 57.35 -12.71 -10.06
N LYS A 20 56.72 -11.59 -10.37
CA LYS A 20 56.57 -10.48 -9.43
C LYS A 20 55.75 -10.99 -8.24
N ARG A 21 56.48 -11.60 -7.32
CA ARG A 21 56.02 -11.77 -5.96
C ARG A 21 55.94 -10.38 -5.37
N GLY A 22 54.76 -9.98 -4.99
CA GLY A 22 54.66 -8.81 -4.13
C GLY A 22 53.59 -7.85 -4.54
N MET A 23 52.37 -8.29 -4.59
CA MET A 23 51.34 -7.46 -3.97
C MET A 23 51.12 -8.06 -2.62
N THR A 24 51.83 -7.56 -1.63
CA THR A 24 51.38 -7.60 -0.25
C THR A 24 50.01 -6.97 -0.29
N GLU A 25 48.96 -7.79 -0.30
CA GLU A 25 47.67 -7.34 0.19
C GLU A 25 47.95 -6.85 1.59
N SER A 26 48.09 -5.54 1.73
CA SER A 26 48.03 -4.90 3.02
C SER A 26 46.68 -5.30 3.58
N GLY A 27 46.67 -6.29 4.46
CA GLY A 27 45.47 -6.69 5.17
C GLY A 27 44.91 -5.41 5.77
N ARG A 28 43.80 -4.94 5.24
CA ARG A 28 43.07 -3.86 5.87
C ARG A 28 42.95 -4.25 7.33
N SER A 29 43.43 -3.37 8.21
CA SER A 29 43.41 -3.62 9.65
C SER A 29 42.05 -4.14 10.06
N MET A 30 41.99 -5.24 10.84
CA MET A 30 40.72 -5.78 11.36
C MET A 30 39.88 -4.68 12.00
N VAL A 31 40.53 -3.71 12.63
CA VAL A 31 39.87 -2.53 13.23
C VAL A 31 39.20 -1.65 12.20
N GLU A 32 39.83 -1.46 11.05
CA GLU A 32 39.26 -0.68 9.93
C GLU A 32 38.02 -1.35 9.35
N MET A 33 38.06 -2.67 9.17
CA MET A 33 36.90 -3.45 8.71
C MET A 33 35.76 -3.45 9.74
N LEU A 34 36.06 -3.56 11.02
CA LEU A 34 35.05 -3.46 12.10
C LEU A 34 34.43 -2.07 12.16
N GLY A 35 35.22 -1.00 11.93
CA GLY A 35 34.73 0.37 11.88
C GLY A 35 33.74 0.58 10.71
N VAL A 36 34.07 0.08 9.53
CA VAL A 36 33.21 0.18 8.33
C VAL A 36 31.91 -0.60 8.54
N LEU A 37 31.98 -1.83 9.09
CA LEU A 37 30.79 -2.64 9.36
C LEU A 37 29.87 -1.99 10.41
N ALA A 38 30.45 -1.34 11.43
CA ALA A 38 29.68 -0.61 12.44
C ALA A 38 28.92 0.57 11.81
N ILE A 39 29.55 1.36 10.94
CA ILE A 39 28.91 2.48 10.25
C ILE A 39 27.81 1.99 9.30
N ILE A 40 28.08 0.94 8.52
CA ILE A 40 27.08 0.34 7.63
C ILE A 40 25.90 -0.18 8.43
N GLY A 41 26.15 -0.83 9.57
CA GLY A 41 25.09 -1.33 10.44
C GLY A 41 24.16 -0.22 10.92
N VAL A 42 24.69 0.89 11.43
CA VAL A 42 23.89 2.03 11.90
C VAL A 42 23.10 2.68 10.76
N LEU A 43 23.74 2.89 9.61
CA LEU A 43 23.08 3.49 8.43
C LEU A 43 21.98 2.59 7.87
N SER A 44 22.18 1.27 7.89
CA SER A 44 21.19 0.31 7.41
C SER A 44 19.93 0.31 8.28
N VAL A 45 20.07 0.31 9.58
CA VAL A 45 18.92 0.34 10.52
C VAL A 45 18.14 1.65 10.37
N GLY A 46 18.84 2.79 10.32
CA GLY A 46 18.21 4.10 10.11
C GLY A 46 17.50 4.22 8.76
N GLY A 47 18.12 3.70 7.70
CA GLY A 47 17.54 3.68 6.35
C GLY A 47 16.26 2.85 6.27
N ILE A 48 16.22 1.66 6.86
CA ILE A 48 15.05 0.79 6.87
C ILE A 48 13.88 1.43 7.63
N ALA A 49 14.14 2.04 8.79
CA ALA A 49 13.11 2.70 9.57
C ALA A 49 12.50 3.90 8.85
N GLY A 50 13.33 4.72 8.20
CA GLY A 50 12.87 5.86 7.38
C GLY A 50 12.06 5.41 6.17
N TYR A 51 12.51 4.37 5.48
CA TYR A 51 11.81 3.80 4.33
C TYR A 51 10.42 3.25 4.72
N SER A 52 10.32 2.53 5.82
CA SER A 52 9.05 1.98 6.32
C SER A 52 8.01 3.08 6.57
N LYS A 53 8.40 4.18 7.23
CA LYS A 53 7.51 5.33 7.45
C LYS A 53 7.09 6.02 6.15
N ALA A 54 8.03 6.20 5.21
CA ALA A 54 7.74 6.80 3.91
C ALA A 54 6.74 5.93 3.12
N MET A 55 6.92 4.61 3.14
CA MET A 55 6.01 3.67 2.48
C MET A 55 4.61 3.67 3.10
N THR A 56 4.50 3.78 4.43
CA THR A 56 3.19 3.90 5.09
C THR A 56 2.46 5.15 4.64
N LYS A 57 3.12 6.30 4.60
CA LYS A 57 2.52 7.55 4.11
C LYS A 57 2.13 7.48 2.63
N PHE A 58 2.98 6.88 1.80
CA PHE A 58 2.65 6.64 0.40
C PHE A 58 1.38 5.78 0.25
N LYS A 59 1.27 4.68 1.00
CA LYS A 59 0.09 3.81 0.99
C LYS A 59 -1.17 4.52 1.49
N ILE A 60 -1.06 5.39 2.50
CA ILE A 60 -2.18 6.21 2.99
C ILE A 60 -2.68 7.12 1.87
N ASN A 61 -1.80 7.92 1.25
CA ASN A 61 -2.18 8.82 0.17
C ASN A 61 -2.80 8.04 -1.00
N LYS A 62 -2.18 6.94 -1.40
CA LYS A 62 -2.71 6.07 -2.45
C LYS A 62 -4.10 5.54 -2.12
N SER A 63 -4.35 5.13 -0.88
CA SER A 63 -5.68 4.67 -0.44
C SER A 63 -6.71 5.80 -0.46
N MET A 64 -6.33 7.01 -0.09
CA MET A 64 -7.22 8.18 -0.16
C MET A 64 -7.60 8.50 -1.61
N ASP A 65 -6.65 8.46 -2.53
CA ASP A 65 -6.89 8.64 -3.96
C ASP A 65 -7.80 7.53 -4.52
N GLN A 66 -7.57 6.28 -4.13
CA GLN A 66 -8.40 5.13 -4.52
C GLN A 66 -9.86 5.31 -4.07
N ILE A 67 -10.09 5.71 -2.82
CA ILE A 67 -11.44 5.94 -2.30
C ILE A 67 -12.13 7.07 -3.07
N SER A 68 -11.44 8.19 -3.28
CA SER A 68 -11.97 9.33 -4.03
C SER A 68 -12.35 8.95 -5.46
N MET A 69 -11.52 8.15 -6.11
CA MET A 69 -11.77 7.62 -7.45
C MET A 69 -12.97 6.66 -7.46
N LEU A 70 -13.05 5.75 -6.50
CA LEU A 70 -14.18 4.82 -6.36
C LEU A 70 -15.51 5.57 -6.18
N VAL A 71 -15.54 6.56 -5.29
CA VAL A 71 -16.72 7.39 -5.07
C VAL A 71 -17.16 8.10 -6.35
N ALA A 72 -16.21 8.71 -7.08
CA ALA A 72 -16.49 9.40 -8.33
C ALA A 72 -17.00 8.44 -9.41
N ASN A 73 -16.37 7.27 -9.56
CA ASN A 73 -16.76 6.27 -10.56
C ASN A 73 -18.15 5.69 -10.26
N ILE A 74 -18.43 5.35 -9.00
CA ILE A 74 -19.75 4.83 -8.58
C ILE A 74 -20.83 5.86 -8.88
N ARG A 75 -20.66 7.11 -8.48
CA ARG A 75 -21.62 8.18 -8.73
C ARG A 75 -21.83 8.45 -10.21
N THR A 76 -20.77 8.44 -10.99
CA THR A 76 -20.88 8.66 -12.43
C THR A 76 -21.67 7.54 -13.10
N LEU A 77 -21.40 6.29 -12.72
CA LEU A 77 -22.11 5.14 -13.29
C LEU A 77 -23.60 5.13 -12.91
N PHE A 78 -23.91 5.44 -11.65
CA PHE A 78 -25.28 5.42 -11.14
C PHE A 78 -26.02 6.75 -11.29
N SER A 79 -25.42 7.76 -11.92
CA SER A 79 -26.04 9.10 -12.11
C SER A 79 -27.39 9.07 -12.84
N GLY A 80 -27.60 8.09 -13.72
CA GLY A 80 -28.86 7.87 -14.42
C GLY A 80 -29.82 6.89 -13.73
N GLN A 81 -29.42 6.32 -12.59
CA GLN A 81 -30.21 5.33 -11.85
C GLN A 81 -30.93 6.00 -10.68
N ARG A 82 -32.00 5.37 -10.20
CA ARG A 82 -32.77 5.89 -9.05
C ARG A 82 -32.10 5.60 -7.71
N ASN A 83 -31.31 4.55 -7.65
CA ASN A 83 -30.62 4.06 -6.46
C ASN A 83 -29.39 3.23 -6.88
N TYR A 84 -28.66 2.71 -5.89
CA TYR A 84 -27.48 1.89 -6.08
C TYR A 84 -27.76 0.39 -6.09
N SER A 85 -29.00 -0.02 -6.38
CA SER A 85 -29.38 -1.43 -6.38
C SER A 85 -28.45 -2.27 -7.26
N GLY A 86 -28.03 -3.42 -6.72
CA GLY A 86 -27.12 -4.33 -7.38
C GLY A 86 -25.62 -3.98 -7.25
N LEU A 87 -25.27 -2.91 -6.56
CA LEU A 87 -23.88 -2.56 -6.30
C LEU A 87 -23.28 -3.50 -5.24
N ASN A 88 -22.27 -4.26 -5.63
CA ASN A 88 -21.46 -5.14 -4.80
C ASN A 88 -20.08 -5.33 -5.45
N ASN A 89 -19.16 -6.02 -4.80
CA ASN A 89 -17.80 -6.22 -5.33
C ASN A 89 -17.79 -6.85 -6.72
N THR A 90 -18.56 -7.91 -6.93
CA THR A 90 -18.62 -8.62 -8.22
C THR A 90 -19.09 -7.71 -9.34
N ASN A 91 -20.17 -6.99 -9.10
CA ASN A 91 -20.73 -6.07 -10.11
C ASN A 91 -19.84 -4.83 -10.31
N ALA A 92 -19.21 -4.31 -9.24
CA ALA A 92 -18.27 -3.20 -9.32
C ALA A 92 -17.07 -3.53 -10.23
N ILE A 93 -16.55 -4.75 -10.15
CA ILE A 93 -15.49 -5.25 -11.03
C ILE A 93 -16.03 -5.39 -12.46
N ALA A 94 -17.20 -6.02 -12.63
CA ALA A 94 -17.83 -6.21 -13.94
C ALA A 94 -18.16 -4.88 -14.65
N PHE A 95 -18.52 -3.86 -13.87
CA PHE A 95 -18.80 -2.51 -14.41
C PHE A 95 -17.52 -1.72 -14.77
N GLY A 96 -16.34 -2.24 -14.40
CA GLY A 96 -15.06 -1.59 -14.69
C GLY A 96 -14.80 -0.31 -13.88
N ILE A 97 -15.46 -0.13 -12.75
CA ILE A 97 -15.28 1.04 -11.88
C ILE A 97 -14.12 0.91 -10.90
N ILE A 98 -13.58 -0.30 -10.77
CA ILE A 98 -12.47 -0.60 -9.88
C ILE A 98 -11.14 -0.32 -10.61
N PRO A 99 -10.23 0.47 -10.03
CA PRO A 99 -8.88 0.61 -10.57
C PRO A 99 -8.19 -0.76 -10.69
N GLY A 100 -7.51 -1.02 -11.81
CA GLY A 100 -6.91 -2.34 -12.07
C GLY A 100 -5.92 -2.80 -11.00
N GLU A 101 -5.30 -1.87 -10.28
CA GLU A 101 -4.40 -2.16 -9.15
C GLU A 101 -5.11 -2.67 -7.88
N MET A 102 -6.42 -2.48 -7.78
CA MET A 102 -7.26 -2.95 -6.68
C MET A 102 -7.91 -4.31 -6.97
N ASP A 103 -7.88 -4.76 -8.22
CA ASP A 103 -8.46 -6.05 -8.61
C ASP A 103 -7.59 -7.21 -8.09
N GLY A 104 -8.08 -7.89 -7.05
CA GLY A 104 -7.45 -9.06 -6.46
C GLY A 104 -7.81 -10.38 -7.15
N GLY A 105 -8.62 -10.33 -8.19
CA GLY A 105 -9.15 -11.49 -8.92
C GLY A 105 -10.47 -12.01 -8.37
N GLY A 106 -11.32 -12.51 -9.24
CA GLY A 106 -12.67 -12.99 -8.90
C GLY A 106 -13.58 -11.85 -8.43
N SER A 107 -14.01 -11.88 -7.19
CA SER A 107 -14.80 -10.82 -6.54
C SER A 107 -14.04 -10.09 -5.43
N VAL A 108 -12.72 -10.27 -5.39
CA VAL A 108 -11.85 -9.69 -4.34
C VAL A 108 -11.33 -8.34 -4.80
N ILE A 109 -11.52 -7.33 -3.97
CA ILE A 109 -10.96 -5.99 -4.15
C ILE A 109 -9.99 -5.74 -3.00
N THR A 110 -8.80 -5.25 -3.29
CA THR A 110 -7.75 -5.00 -2.29
C THR A 110 -7.32 -3.54 -2.28
N ASN A 111 -6.98 -3.03 -1.11
CA ASN A 111 -6.43 -1.69 -0.95
C ASN A 111 -4.89 -1.68 -0.99
N ALA A 112 -4.28 -0.49 -0.89
CA ALA A 112 -2.82 -0.33 -0.91
C ALA A 112 -2.10 -1.02 0.27
N PHE A 113 -2.83 -1.41 1.33
CA PHE A 113 -2.31 -2.17 2.47
C PHE A 113 -2.52 -3.68 2.34
N SER A 114 -2.99 -4.14 1.18
CA SER A 114 -3.36 -5.54 0.92
C SER A 114 -4.53 -6.04 1.79
N GLY A 115 -5.31 -5.13 2.36
CA GLY A 115 -6.54 -5.44 3.07
C GLY A 115 -7.73 -5.51 2.10
N ASN A 116 -8.80 -6.16 2.54
CA ASN A 116 -10.01 -6.28 1.74
C ASN A 116 -10.73 -4.94 1.61
N VAL A 117 -11.35 -4.73 0.46
CA VAL A 117 -12.28 -3.64 0.20
C VAL A 117 -13.65 -4.23 -0.10
N THR A 118 -14.66 -3.76 0.62
CA THR A 118 -16.04 -4.19 0.40
C THR A 118 -16.87 -3.00 -0.06
N ILE A 119 -17.53 -3.15 -1.19
CA ILE A 119 -18.47 -2.19 -1.74
C ILE A 119 -19.87 -2.79 -1.63
N SER A 120 -20.81 -2.06 -1.08
CA SER A 120 -22.20 -2.51 -0.93
C SER A 120 -23.16 -1.33 -0.93
N THR A 121 -24.44 -1.63 -1.06
CA THR A 121 -25.51 -0.65 -0.89
C THR A 121 -25.82 -0.40 0.58
N ALA A 122 -26.47 0.72 0.86
CA ALA A 122 -26.94 1.06 2.19
C ALA A 122 -28.34 1.69 2.15
N THR A 123 -29.09 1.50 3.23
CA THR A 123 -30.38 2.15 3.45
C THR A 123 -30.16 3.46 4.19
N VAL A 124 -30.71 4.54 3.67
CA VAL A 124 -30.68 5.87 4.29
C VAL A 124 -32.09 6.44 4.31
N ASN A 125 -32.53 6.99 5.43
CA ASN A 125 -33.86 7.56 5.61
C ASN A 125 -35.00 6.60 5.19
N SER A 126 -34.87 5.32 5.55
CA SER A 126 -35.81 4.24 5.20
C SER A 126 -35.92 3.94 3.71
N ASN A 127 -35.08 4.53 2.87
CA ASN A 127 -34.99 4.22 1.44
C ASN A 127 -33.89 3.17 1.21
N ALA A 128 -34.28 1.99 0.73
CA ALA A 128 -33.36 0.92 0.39
C ALA A 128 -32.46 1.32 -0.77
N ASP A 129 -31.20 0.93 -0.70
CA ASP A 129 -30.18 1.18 -1.73
C ASP A 129 -30.03 2.67 -2.12
N ALA A 130 -30.45 3.59 -1.25
CA ALA A 130 -30.35 5.03 -1.49
C ALA A 130 -28.91 5.57 -1.32
N ALA A 131 -28.04 4.76 -0.75
CA ALA A 131 -26.63 5.08 -0.51
C ALA A 131 -25.76 3.87 -0.85
N PHE A 132 -24.46 4.11 -0.94
CA PHE A 132 -23.46 3.05 -1.05
C PHE A 132 -22.40 3.19 0.04
N THR A 133 -21.76 2.07 0.35
CA THR A 133 -20.67 2.01 1.31
C THR A 133 -19.40 1.51 0.65
N ILE A 134 -18.28 2.06 1.08
CA ILE A 134 -16.93 1.57 0.79
C ILE A 134 -16.27 1.27 2.12
N LYS A 135 -15.88 0.04 2.35
CA LYS A 135 -15.21 -0.40 3.58
C LYS A 135 -13.80 -0.85 3.25
N TYR A 136 -12.82 -0.30 3.96
CA TYR A 136 -11.42 -0.69 3.92
C TYR A 136 -11.06 -1.44 5.18
N GLU A 137 -10.44 -2.60 5.02
CA GLU A 137 -9.94 -3.43 6.12
C GLU A 137 -8.41 -3.54 6.05
N GLY A 138 -7.79 -4.13 7.07
CA GLY A 138 -6.35 -4.36 7.09
C GLY A 138 -5.51 -3.11 7.30
N LEU A 139 -6.07 -2.07 7.93
CA LEU A 139 -5.38 -0.82 8.18
C LEU A 139 -4.61 -0.89 9.51
N GLY A 140 -3.36 -0.39 9.49
CA GLY A 140 -2.62 -0.13 10.72
C GLY A 140 -3.14 1.11 11.44
N GLN A 141 -2.78 1.26 12.71
CA GLN A 141 -3.26 2.37 13.57
C GLN A 141 -3.00 3.75 12.94
N GLU A 142 -1.79 4.00 12.43
CA GLU A 142 -1.42 5.29 11.80
C GLU A 142 -2.30 5.59 10.57
N ALA A 143 -2.50 4.59 9.71
CA ALA A 143 -3.34 4.73 8.53
C ALA A 143 -4.81 4.98 8.92
N CYS A 144 -5.33 4.22 9.87
CA CYS A 144 -6.68 4.37 10.39
C CYS A 144 -6.92 5.78 10.94
N VAL A 145 -6.06 6.27 11.84
CA VAL A 145 -6.19 7.62 12.43
C VAL A 145 -6.11 8.70 11.35
N THR A 146 -5.11 8.63 10.46
CA THR A 146 -4.92 9.63 9.42
C THR A 146 -6.10 9.70 8.47
N MET A 147 -6.58 8.56 7.98
CA MET A 147 -7.71 8.50 7.07
C MET A 147 -9.04 8.84 7.75
N ALA A 148 -9.20 8.48 9.03
CA ALA A 148 -10.41 8.81 9.79
C ALA A 148 -10.56 10.31 10.07
N THR A 149 -9.46 11.02 10.27
CA THR A 149 -9.45 12.46 10.54
C THR A 149 -9.39 13.33 9.28
N SER A 150 -9.20 12.72 8.11
CA SER A 150 -9.22 13.45 6.84
C SER A 150 -10.63 13.95 6.52
N ASP A 151 -10.69 15.11 5.87
CA ASP A 151 -11.96 15.64 5.39
C ASP A 151 -12.36 14.95 4.08
N TRP A 152 -13.37 14.11 4.17
CA TRP A 152 -13.98 13.38 3.04
C TRP A 152 -15.17 14.13 2.45
N GLY A 153 -15.28 15.42 2.72
CA GLY A 153 -16.39 16.25 2.29
C GLY A 153 -17.54 16.21 3.28
N SER A 154 -17.31 16.68 4.49
CA SER A 154 -18.32 16.76 5.57
C SER A 154 -19.47 17.75 5.32
N GLY A 155 -19.51 18.39 4.14
CA GLY A 155 -20.57 19.30 3.75
C GLY A 155 -21.71 18.60 3.02
N SER A 156 -22.90 19.21 3.04
CA SER A 156 -24.10 18.70 2.38
C SER A 156 -23.97 18.51 0.86
N SER A 157 -22.96 19.11 0.24
CA SER A 157 -22.68 19.00 -1.20
C SER A 157 -21.83 17.77 -1.58
N SER A 158 -21.13 17.17 -0.63
CA SER A 158 -20.24 16.03 -0.90
C SER A 158 -20.95 14.69 -0.91
N GLY A 159 -22.15 14.62 -0.30
CA GLY A 159 -22.96 13.42 -0.16
C GLY A 159 -22.40 12.39 0.82
N LEU A 160 -21.39 12.73 1.62
CA LEU A 160 -20.95 11.87 2.72
C LEU A 160 -22.02 11.88 3.82
N VAL A 161 -22.60 10.72 4.12
CA VAL A 161 -23.63 10.52 5.13
C VAL A 161 -23.02 10.21 6.48
N SER A 162 -22.10 9.25 6.48
CA SER A 162 -21.48 8.78 7.71
C SER A 162 -20.15 8.08 7.45
N MET A 163 -19.36 8.00 8.49
CA MET A 163 -18.12 7.27 8.53
C MET A 163 -18.06 6.39 9.77
N SER A 164 -17.68 5.13 9.61
CA SER A 164 -17.53 4.19 10.72
C SER A 164 -16.05 3.85 10.90
N VAL A 165 -15.61 3.81 12.15
CA VAL A 165 -14.23 3.49 12.56
C VAL A 165 -14.23 2.32 13.50
N SER A 166 -13.40 1.32 13.24
CA SER A 166 -13.29 0.12 14.07
C SER A 166 -11.83 -0.29 14.26
N ASN A 167 -11.54 -0.86 15.42
CA ASN A 167 -10.26 -1.52 15.71
C ASN A 167 -10.21 -2.98 15.28
N THR A 168 -11.23 -3.46 14.58
CA THR A 168 -11.35 -4.81 14.04
C THR A 168 -11.87 -4.76 12.60
N ALA A 169 -11.95 -5.92 11.93
CA ALA A 169 -12.60 -6.03 10.63
C ALA A 169 -14.13 -5.87 10.69
N ALA A 170 -14.75 -5.97 11.86
CA ALA A 170 -16.20 -5.71 12.03
C ALA A 170 -16.51 -4.21 11.95
N ASP A 171 -17.78 -3.88 11.75
CA ASP A 171 -18.25 -2.49 11.79
C ASP A 171 -18.09 -1.93 13.22
N GLY A 172 -17.66 -0.68 13.29
CA GLY A 172 -17.34 -0.02 14.54
C GLY A 172 -18.28 1.14 14.88
N THR A 173 -17.71 2.17 15.52
CA THR A 173 -18.45 3.38 15.88
C THR A 173 -18.69 4.24 14.65
N THR A 174 -19.94 4.64 14.42
CA THR A 174 -20.36 5.47 13.30
C THR A 174 -20.47 6.93 13.72
N TYR A 175 -19.94 7.81 12.89
CA TYR A 175 -19.98 9.26 13.02
C TYR A 175 -20.75 9.85 11.83
N SER A 176 -21.57 10.88 12.06
CA SER A 176 -22.39 11.51 11.01
C SER A 176 -22.65 12.97 11.32
N GLY A 177 -23.06 13.73 10.31
CA GLY A 177 -23.45 15.13 10.46
C GLY A 177 -22.36 16.00 11.08
N SER A 178 -22.65 16.61 12.23
CA SER A 178 -21.73 17.51 12.95
C SER A 178 -20.51 16.81 13.57
N ASP A 179 -20.51 15.49 13.65
CA ASP A 179 -19.38 14.71 14.17
C ASP A 179 -18.30 14.46 13.10
N LEU A 180 -18.53 14.93 11.89
CA LEU A 180 -17.57 14.87 10.76
C LEU A 180 -16.98 16.25 10.48
N PRO A 181 -15.68 16.32 10.19
CA PRO A 181 -14.67 15.25 10.23
C PRO A 181 -14.40 14.75 11.65
N ILE A 182 -14.06 13.48 11.77
CA ILE A 182 -13.83 12.83 13.07
C ILE A 182 -12.66 13.49 13.79
N THR A 183 -12.82 13.81 15.06
CA THR A 183 -11.75 14.43 15.86
C THR A 183 -10.61 13.46 16.09
N LEU A 184 -9.39 13.99 16.24
CA LEU A 184 -8.19 13.19 16.45
C LEU A 184 -8.30 12.29 17.69
N ILE A 185 -8.95 12.77 18.76
CA ILE A 185 -9.15 12.01 20.01
C ILE A 185 -10.06 10.80 19.76
N ASN A 186 -11.18 11.02 19.06
CA ASN A 186 -12.11 9.94 18.71
C ASN A 186 -11.48 8.92 17.77
N ALA A 187 -10.77 9.39 16.74
CA ALA A 187 -10.05 8.52 15.81
C ALA A 187 -8.98 7.68 16.54
N ALA A 188 -8.16 8.29 17.39
CA ALA A 188 -7.12 7.59 18.13
C ALA A 188 -7.69 6.50 19.05
N SER A 189 -8.82 6.80 19.72
CA SER A 189 -9.47 5.83 20.62
C SER A 189 -10.08 4.63 19.87
N LYS A 190 -10.59 4.85 18.66
CA LYS A 190 -11.27 3.81 17.86
C LYS A 190 -10.31 3.08 16.90
N CYS A 191 -9.19 3.67 16.56
CA CYS A 191 -8.11 3.05 15.77
C CYS A 191 -7.06 2.36 16.64
N SER A 192 -7.35 2.00 17.88
CA SER A 192 -6.38 1.31 18.74
C SER A 192 -6.31 -0.18 18.39
N CYS A 193 -5.70 -0.50 17.25
CA CYS A 193 -5.44 -1.86 16.80
C CYS A 193 -3.97 -2.23 16.99
N SER A 194 -3.72 -3.36 17.67
CA SER A 194 -2.36 -3.86 17.95
C SER A 194 -1.68 -4.44 16.70
N THR A 195 -2.46 -4.81 15.70
CA THR A 195 -2.03 -5.31 14.39
C THR A 195 -2.78 -4.56 13.29
N ALA A 196 -2.42 -4.76 12.03
CA ALA A 196 -3.11 -4.12 10.89
C ALA A 196 -4.50 -4.73 10.66
N VAL A 197 -5.42 -4.54 11.60
CA VAL A 197 -6.80 -5.06 11.58
C VAL A 197 -7.87 -3.98 11.69
N CYS A 198 -7.48 -2.71 11.81
CA CYS A 198 -8.43 -1.61 11.82
C CYS A 198 -9.21 -1.56 10.49
N SER A 199 -10.44 -1.09 10.57
CA SER A 199 -11.28 -0.86 9.41
C SER A 199 -11.97 0.50 9.44
N LEU A 200 -12.18 1.04 8.25
CA LEU A 200 -12.93 2.26 8.01
C LEU A 200 -14.02 1.98 6.99
N LYS A 201 -15.19 2.57 7.20
CA LYS A 201 -16.31 2.47 6.26
C LYS A 201 -16.92 3.85 6.03
N TRP A 202 -17.01 4.23 4.79
CA TRP A 202 -17.66 5.45 4.33
C TRP A 202 -19.00 5.12 3.72
N THR A 203 -20.01 5.94 4.03
CA THR A 203 -21.34 5.86 3.43
C THR A 203 -21.63 7.14 2.69
N TYR A 204 -21.94 7.03 1.41
CA TYR A 204 -22.25 8.15 0.52
C TYR A 204 -23.63 8.01 -0.12
N LEU A 205 -24.29 9.19 -0.34
CA LEU A 205 -25.46 9.30 -1.20
C LEU A 205 -25.09 9.36 -2.66
#